data_63209592f4dbf8d78364b7902c13d11c
#
_entry.id   63209592f4dbf8d78364b7902c13d11c
#
_cell.length_a   1.000
_cell.length_b   1.000
_cell.length_c   1.000
_cell.angle_alpha   90.00
_cell.angle_beta   90.00
_cell.angle_gamma   90.00
#
_symmetry.space_group_name_H-M   'P 1'
#
loop_
_entity.id
_entity.type
_entity.pdbx_description
1 polymer ?
#
loop_
_entity_poly.entity_id
_entity_poly.type
_entity_poly.pdbx_seq_one_letter_code
_entity_poly.pdbx_strand_id
1 'polypeptide(L)'
;LWRFDESLVLAAPPSDSLAAARNRMEVDVIGRIHFAENLDVLRALPSASVDLVYIDPPFNTGKVQQRTQLKTVRSADGDRVGFQGHRYESIVVGTKRFSDLFDDYLAFLEPRLTEAHRVLAPHGCLYFHVDYREVHYCKVLLDSIFGRDSFLNEIIWSYYFGFRPKNRWTSKHDY
;
A
#
# COMPACT_ATOMS: atom_id res chain seq x y z
N LEU A 1 3.02 2.33 7.11
CA LEU A 1 2.56 3.53 6.37
C LEU A 1 3.46 3.70 5.17
N TRP A 2 2.97 3.32 4.02
CA TRP A 2 3.73 3.36 2.77
C TRP A 2 3.42 4.67 2.07
N ARG A 3 4.44 5.34 1.53
CA ARG A 3 4.25 6.48 0.63
C ARG A 3 3.72 5.96 -0.70
N PHE A 4 2.77 6.66 -1.28
CA PHE A 4 2.33 6.39 -2.65
C PHE A 4 3.43 6.60 -3.68
N ASP A 5 4.42 7.44 -3.34
CA ASP A 5 5.64 7.66 -4.13
C ASP A 5 6.61 6.47 -4.07
N GLU A 6 6.34 5.48 -3.19
CA GLU A 6 7.22 4.34 -2.90
C GLU A 6 6.44 3.02 -2.95
N SER A 7 5.44 2.90 -3.84
CA SER A 7 4.65 1.67 -3.98
C SER A 7 5.53 0.49 -4.39
N LEU A 8 5.42 -0.61 -3.65
CA LEU A 8 6.05 -1.87 -3.99
C LEU A 8 5.29 -2.48 -5.16
N VAL A 9 5.90 -2.53 -6.34
CA VAL A 9 5.38 -3.29 -7.48
C VAL A 9 6.14 -4.60 -7.54
N LEU A 10 5.48 -5.71 -7.19
CA LEU A 10 6.00 -7.05 -7.41
C LEU A 10 5.66 -7.44 -8.85
N ALA A 11 6.63 -7.34 -9.76
CA ALA A 11 6.48 -7.86 -11.11
C ALA A 11 6.80 -9.37 -11.11
N ALA A 12 5.85 -10.17 -11.54
CA ALA A 12 6.09 -11.59 -11.83
C ALA A 12 6.90 -11.73 -13.15
N PRO A 13 7.70 -12.78 -13.31
CA PRO A 13 8.36 -13.06 -14.59
C PRO A 13 7.33 -13.38 -15.68
N PRO A 14 7.64 -13.09 -16.96
CA PRO A 14 6.72 -13.33 -18.07
C PRO A 14 6.30 -14.80 -18.17
N SER A 15 5.04 -15.03 -18.56
CA SER A 15 4.29 -16.30 -18.50
C SER A 15 4.81 -17.45 -19.36
N ASP A 16 5.80 -17.22 -20.22
CA ASP A 16 6.28 -18.24 -21.19
C ASP A 16 7.07 -19.40 -20.55
N SER A 17 7.27 -19.41 -19.23
CA SER A 17 8.06 -20.41 -18.53
C SER A 17 7.27 -21.45 -17.74
N LEU A 18 5.94 -21.38 -17.70
CA LEU A 18 5.12 -22.29 -16.88
C LEU A 18 5.11 -23.75 -17.37
N ALA A 19 5.44 -24.01 -18.64
CA ALA A 19 5.55 -25.39 -19.17
C ALA A 19 6.87 -26.07 -18.78
N ALA A 20 7.94 -25.31 -18.52
CA ALA A 20 9.26 -25.83 -18.15
C ALA A 20 9.47 -25.97 -16.62
N ALA A 21 8.61 -25.33 -15.81
CA ALA A 21 8.79 -25.22 -14.36
C ALA A 21 8.31 -26.43 -13.54
N ARG A 22 7.74 -27.45 -14.17
CA ARG A 22 7.25 -28.64 -13.43
C ARG A 22 8.34 -29.52 -12.82
N ASN A 23 9.62 -29.24 -13.04
CA ASN A 23 10.71 -30.12 -12.59
C ASN A 23 11.87 -29.42 -11.85
N ARG A 24 11.73 -28.16 -11.40
CA ARG A 24 12.68 -27.51 -10.48
C ARG A 24 11.93 -26.72 -9.43
N MET A 25 11.89 -27.23 -8.21
CA MET A 25 11.52 -26.47 -7.01
C MET A 25 12.71 -25.62 -6.52
N GLU A 26 13.17 -24.71 -7.37
CA GLU A 26 13.90 -23.51 -6.93
C GLU A 26 13.14 -22.33 -7.50
N VAL A 27 12.23 -21.78 -6.67
CA VAL A 27 11.62 -20.48 -6.97
C VAL A 27 12.66 -19.44 -6.65
N ASP A 28 13.45 -19.05 -7.64
CA ASP A 28 14.22 -17.81 -7.56
C ASP A 28 13.22 -16.65 -7.48
N VAL A 29 12.84 -16.28 -6.27
CA VAL A 29 12.04 -15.07 -6.01
C VAL A 29 12.94 -13.87 -6.27
N ILE A 30 13.03 -13.43 -7.50
CA ILE A 30 13.72 -12.19 -7.86
C ILE A 30 12.76 -11.04 -7.56
N GLY A 31 12.74 -10.59 -6.29
CA GLY A 31 12.04 -9.37 -5.91
C GLY A 31 12.83 -8.14 -6.39
N ARG A 32 12.14 -7.15 -6.99
CA ARG A 32 12.70 -5.83 -7.30
C ARG A 32 11.97 -4.77 -6.48
N ILE A 33 12.74 -3.87 -5.87
CA ILE A 33 12.21 -2.68 -5.18
C ILE A 33 12.56 -1.48 -6.04
N HIS A 34 11.52 -0.73 -6.46
CA HIS A 34 11.67 0.52 -7.18
C HIS A 34 11.45 1.69 -6.21
N PHE A 35 12.47 2.51 -6.03
CA PHE A 35 12.39 3.74 -5.27
C PHE A 35 12.18 4.92 -6.23
N ALA A 36 10.94 5.08 -6.70
CA ALA A 36 10.58 6.03 -7.75
C ALA A 36 9.11 6.44 -7.64
N GLU A 37 8.70 7.42 -8.45
CA GLU A 37 7.28 7.73 -8.65
C GLU A 37 6.58 6.50 -9.28
N ASN A 38 5.52 6.04 -8.65
CA ASN A 38 4.84 4.80 -9.03
C ASN A 38 4.24 4.85 -10.44
N LEU A 39 3.74 6.00 -10.86
CA LEU A 39 3.16 6.17 -12.19
C LEU A 39 4.19 5.94 -13.30
N ASP A 40 5.43 6.40 -13.10
CA ASP A 40 6.51 6.19 -14.05
C ASP A 40 6.92 4.70 -14.11
N VAL A 41 6.95 4.04 -12.95
CA VAL A 41 7.20 2.59 -12.88
C VAL A 41 6.10 1.81 -13.58
N LEU A 42 4.83 2.11 -13.31
CA LEU A 42 3.69 1.45 -13.95
C LEU A 42 3.73 1.62 -15.47
N ARG A 43 4.00 2.83 -15.97
CA ARG A 43 4.12 3.12 -17.40
C ARG A 43 5.23 2.33 -18.10
N ALA A 44 6.30 2.02 -17.38
CA ALA A 44 7.41 1.23 -17.91
C ALA A 44 7.13 -0.28 -17.95
N LEU A 45 6.10 -0.77 -17.23
CA LEU A 45 5.72 -2.18 -17.24
C LEU A 45 4.93 -2.53 -18.51
N PRO A 46 5.11 -3.75 -19.04
CA PRO A 46 4.28 -4.27 -20.14
C PRO A 46 2.82 -4.35 -19.76
N SER A 47 1.91 -4.20 -20.73
CA SER A 47 0.50 -4.47 -20.52
C SER A 47 0.26 -5.95 -20.19
N ALA A 48 -0.74 -6.24 -19.36
CA ALA A 48 -1.15 -7.60 -18.99
C ALA A 48 0.00 -8.48 -18.43
N SER A 49 0.93 -7.87 -17.67
CA SER A 49 2.13 -8.54 -17.14
C SER A 49 2.13 -8.78 -15.64
N VAL A 50 1.10 -8.33 -14.92
CA VAL A 50 1.01 -8.38 -13.45
C VAL A 50 -0.23 -9.16 -13.03
N ASP A 51 -0.06 -10.17 -12.19
CA ASP A 51 -1.17 -11.01 -11.70
C ASP A 51 -1.87 -10.42 -10.48
N LEU A 52 -1.15 -9.61 -9.70
CA LEU A 52 -1.67 -8.99 -8.48
C LEU A 52 -1.14 -7.56 -8.34
N VAL A 53 -2.04 -6.64 -8.11
CA VAL A 53 -1.74 -5.27 -7.69
C VAL A 53 -2.35 -5.03 -6.32
N TYR A 54 -1.54 -4.62 -5.34
CA TYR A 54 -2.00 -4.16 -4.03
C TYR A 54 -1.62 -2.69 -3.86
N ILE A 55 -2.59 -1.85 -3.56
CA ILE A 55 -2.41 -0.41 -3.42
C ILE A 55 -2.91 0.04 -2.04
N ASP A 56 -2.03 0.75 -1.32
CA ASP A 56 -2.31 1.41 -0.04
C ASP A 56 -1.95 2.90 -0.19
N PRO A 57 -2.85 3.73 -0.76
CA PRO A 57 -2.58 5.13 -1.05
C PRO A 57 -2.65 5.99 0.22
N PRO A 58 -2.17 7.25 0.18
CA PRO A 58 -2.51 8.24 1.19
C PRO A 58 -4.04 8.34 1.33
N PHE A 59 -4.56 8.43 2.57
CA PHE A 59 -6.01 8.33 2.82
C PHE A 59 -6.76 9.67 2.74
N ASN A 60 -6.12 10.71 2.20
CA ASN A 60 -6.69 12.06 2.12
C ASN A 60 -7.23 12.55 3.48
N THR A 61 -6.43 12.38 4.54
CA THR A 61 -6.86 12.70 5.91
C THR A 61 -7.00 14.21 6.17
N GLY A 62 -6.62 15.05 5.21
CA GLY A 62 -6.62 16.51 5.32
C GLY A 62 -5.55 17.03 6.28
N LYS A 63 -4.49 16.25 6.55
CA LYS A 63 -3.45 16.57 7.52
C LYS A 63 -2.05 16.39 6.94
N VAL A 64 -1.11 17.17 7.45
CA VAL A 64 0.30 16.88 7.25
C VAL A 64 0.69 15.75 8.20
N GLN A 65 1.11 14.63 7.66
CA GLN A 65 1.58 13.49 8.42
C GLN A 65 3.08 13.66 8.74
N GLN A 66 3.48 13.21 9.91
CA GLN A 66 4.87 13.25 10.35
C GLN A 66 5.31 11.87 10.81
N ARG A 67 6.40 11.39 10.24
CA ARG A 67 7.05 10.15 10.67
C ARG A 67 8.40 10.47 11.30
N THR A 68 8.57 10.12 12.56
CA THR A 68 9.84 10.17 13.26
C THR A 68 10.54 8.83 13.13
N GLN A 69 11.73 8.82 12.54
CA GLN A 69 12.56 7.63 12.45
C GLN A 69 13.38 7.50 13.72
N LEU A 70 13.18 6.40 14.43
CA LEU A 70 13.89 6.07 15.64
C LEU A 70 14.91 4.96 15.36
N LYS A 71 16.13 5.15 15.83
CA LYS A 71 17.14 4.08 15.94
C LYS A 71 17.18 3.62 17.39
N THR A 72 16.90 2.36 17.62
CA THR A 72 17.03 1.76 18.95
C THR A 72 18.42 1.19 19.12
N VAL A 73 19.13 1.63 20.14
CA VAL A 73 20.45 1.14 20.50
C VAL A 73 20.41 0.55 21.90
N ARG A 74 21.20 -0.49 22.14
CA ARG A 74 21.36 -1.07 23.46
C ARG A 74 22.17 -0.10 24.33
N SER A 75 21.62 0.25 25.50
CA SER A 75 22.24 1.18 26.45
C SER A 75 21.96 0.71 27.86
N ALA A 76 22.95 0.75 28.75
CA ALA A 76 22.76 0.37 30.16
C ALA A 76 21.77 1.27 30.88
N ASP A 77 21.69 2.55 30.48
CA ASP A 77 20.82 3.58 31.04
C ASP A 77 19.55 3.80 30.23
N GLY A 78 19.26 2.91 29.26
CA GLY A 78 18.10 3.03 28.38
C GLY A 78 16.78 3.05 29.13
N ASP A 79 15.84 3.87 28.65
CA ASP A 79 14.49 4.08 29.24
C ASP A 79 13.52 2.94 28.93
N ARG A 80 13.85 2.05 27.98
CA ARG A 80 13.01 0.92 27.58
C ARG A 80 13.65 -0.41 27.91
N VAL A 81 12.85 -1.31 28.47
CA VAL A 81 13.23 -2.70 28.69
C VAL A 81 12.67 -3.56 27.58
N GLY A 82 13.54 -4.23 26.84
CA GLY A 82 13.19 -5.15 25.78
C GLY A 82 13.34 -6.62 26.18
N PHE A 83 13.47 -7.47 25.16
CA PHE A 83 13.57 -8.91 25.34
C PHE A 83 14.78 -9.28 26.25
N GLN A 84 14.60 -10.25 27.14
CA GLN A 84 15.59 -10.71 28.11
C GLN A 84 16.06 -9.65 29.13
N GLY A 85 15.28 -8.59 29.39
CA GLY A 85 15.64 -7.56 30.36
C GLY A 85 16.69 -6.57 29.91
N HIS A 86 17.12 -6.62 28.64
CA HIS A 86 18.08 -5.67 28.10
C HIS A 86 17.46 -4.27 27.98
N ARG A 87 18.21 -3.26 28.36
CA ARG A 87 17.80 -1.86 28.21
C ARG A 87 18.20 -1.28 26.87
N TYR A 88 17.36 -0.41 26.36
CA TYR A 88 17.50 0.24 25.05
C TYR A 88 17.15 1.71 25.16
N GLU A 89 17.84 2.52 24.39
CA GLU A 89 17.58 3.94 24.17
C GLU A 89 17.11 4.15 22.73
N SER A 90 16.12 5.03 22.56
CA SER A 90 15.62 5.39 21.23
C SER A 90 16.14 6.76 20.83
N ILE A 91 16.99 6.77 19.82
CA ILE A 91 17.58 8.00 19.25
C ILE A 91 16.77 8.42 18.03
N VAL A 92 16.33 9.67 17.98
CA VAL A 92 15.68 10.25 16.80
C VAL A 92 16.74 10.47 15.73
N VAL A 93 16.66 9.73 14.62
CA VAL A 93 17.60 9.82 13.50
C VAL A 93 17.13 10.83 12.46
N GLY A 94 15.82 11.03 12.36
CA GLY A 94 15.25 11.97 11.42
C GLY A 94 13.74 12.08 11.55
N THR A 95 13.20 13.13 10.96
CA THR A 95 11.76 13.35 10.87
C THR A 95 11.42 13.66 9.43
N LYS A 96 10.54 12.86 8.83
CA LYS A 96 9.97 13.12 7.51
C LYS A 96 8.54 13.61 7.66
N ARG A 97 8.18 14.64 6.90
CA ARG A 97 6.81 15.13 6.80
C ARG A 97 6.31 14.92 5.39
N PHE A 98 5.05 14.54 5.26
CA PHE A 98 4.38 14.43 3.97
C PHE A 98 2.96 14.97 4.09
N SER A 99 2.49 15.60 3.03
CA SER A 99 1.12 16.09 2.94
C SER A 99 0.23 14.91 2.60
N ASP A 100 -0.84 14.74 3.37
CA ASP A 100 -1.94 13.82 3.09
C ASP A 100 -3.20 14.67 2.87
N LEU A 101 -3.04 15.66 1.99
CA LEU A 101 -4.03 16.66 1.64
C LEU A 101 -3.99 16.85 0.13
N PHE A 102 -5.12 16.60 -0.51
CA PHE A 102 -5.27 16.67 -1.95
C PHE A 102 -6.40 17.65 -2.29
N ASP A 103 -6.18 18.50 -3.27
CA ASP A 103 -7.23 19.37 -3.82
C ASP A 103 -8.25 18.53 -4.60
N ASP A 104 -7.78 17.54 -5.35
CA ASP A 104 -8.58 16.53 -6.04
C ASP A 104 -7.91 15.15 -5.91
N TYR A 105 -8.38 14.39 -4.95
CA TYR A 105 -7.84 13.07 -4.65
C TYR A 105 -8.12 12.04 -5.75
N LEU A 106 -9.30 12.11 -6.36
CA LEU A 106 -9.67 11.20 -7.44
C LEU A 106 -8.85 11.46 -8.70
N ALA A 107 -8.62 12.74 -9.05
CA ALA A 107 -7.74 13.11 -10.16
C ALA A 107 -6.28 12.66 -9.93
N PHE A 108 -5.82 12.61 -8.66
CA PHE A 108 -4.53 12.03 -8.33
C PHE A 108 -4.48 10.52 -8.53
N LEU A 109 -5.55 9.81 -8.17
CA LEU A 109 -5.65 8.35 -8.26
C LEU A 109 -5.89 7.85 -9.69
N GLU A 110 -6.72 8.53 -10.47
CA GLU A 110 -7.22 8.08 -11.77
C GLU A 110 -6.11 7.62 -12.73
N PRO A 111 -5.03 8.40 -13.00
CA PRO A 111 -3.97 7.94 -13.91
C PRO A 111 -3.23 6.71 -13.40
N ARG A 112 -3.10 6.55 -12.07
CA ARG A 112 -2.44 5.41 -11.43
C ARG A 112 -3.27 4.14 -11.51
N LEU A 113 -4.57 4.27 -11.28
CA LEU A 113 -5.52 3.15 -11.40
C LEU A 113 -5.72 2.74 -12.85
N THR A 114 -5.70 3.68 -13.79
CA THR A 114 -5.73 3.40 -15.23
C THR A 114 -4.52 2.59 -15.67
N GLU A 115 -3.31 2.96 -15.21
CA GLU A 115 -2.10 2.19 -15.48
C GLU A 115 -2.08 0.84 -14.76
N ALA A 116 -2.58 0.78 -13.53
CA ALA A 116 -2.77 -0.48 -12.80
C ALA A 116 -3.68 -1.44 -13.58
N HIS A 117 -4.78 -0.95 -14.14
CA HIS A 117 -5.67 -1.74 -15.01
C HIS A 117 -4.94 -2.22 -16.28
N ARG A 118 -4.16 -1.35 -16.94
CA ARG A 118 -3.41 -1.71 -18.14
C ARG A 118 -2.39 -2.82 -17.91
N VAL A 119 -1.67 -2.78 -16.77
CA VAL A 119 -0.63 -3.77 -16.47
C VAL A 119 -1.18 -5.08 -15.92
N LEU A 120 -2.40 -5.09 -15.36
CA LEU A 120 -3.04 -6.31 -14.87
C LEU A 120 -3.31 -7.29 -16.01
N ALA A 121 -2.94 -8.56 -15.77
CA ALA A 121 -3.30 -9.67 -16.64
C ALA A 121 -4.82 -9.89 -16.64
N PRO A 122 -5.41 -10.53 -17.67
CA PRO A 122 -6.85 -10.79 -17.75
C PRO A 122 -7.42 -11.57 -16.55
N HIS A 123 -6.60 -12.33 -15.86
CA HIS A 123 -6.93 -13.11 -14.66
C HIS A 123 -6.44 -12.44 -13.38
N GLY A 124 -5.80 -11.26 -13.50
CA GLY A 124 -5.19 -10.55 -12.38
C GLY A 124 -6.22 -9.90 -11.46
N CYS A 125 -5.80 -9.64 -10.22
CA CYS A 125 -6.62 -9.02 -9.19
C CYS A 125 -6.02 -7.71 -8.70
N LEU A 126 -6.87 -6.72 -8.43
CA LEU A 126 -6.53 -5.49 -7.72
C LEU A 126 -7.08 -5.55 -6.29
N TYR A 127 -6.20 -5.31 -5.30
CA TYR A 127 -6.58 -4.99 -3.93
C TYR A 127 -6.31 -3.51 -3.68
N PHE A 128 -7.33 -2.79 -3.26
CA PHE A 128 -7.27 -1.36 -3.02
C PHE A 128 -7.66 -1.08 -1.57
N HIS A 129 -6.67 -0.71 -0.75
CA HIS A 129 -6.86 -0.42 0.67
C HIS A 129 -7.10 1.07 0.86
N VAL A 130 -8.21 1.41 1.53
CA VAL A 130 -8.59 2.79 1.81
C VAL A 130 -9.49 2.86 3.04
N ASP A 131 -9.57 4.01 3.69
CA ASP A 131 -10.47 4.18 4.81
C ASP A 131 -11.88 4.66 4.38
N TYR A 132 -12.76 4.76 5.38
CA TYR A 132 -14.17 5.12 5.19
C TYR A 132 -14.42 6.48 4.53
N ARG A 133 -13.43 7.39 4.50
CA ARG A 133 -13.61 8.74 3.93
C ARG A 133 -13.72 8.71 2.42
N GLU A 134 -12.89 7.90 1.79
CA GLU A 134 -12.71 7.89 0.34
C GLU A 134 -13.23 6.62 -0.35
N VAL A 135 -13.52 5.54 0.40
CA VAL A 135 -13.87 4.23 -0.18
C VAL A 135 -14.99 4.30 -1.21
N HIS A 136 -16.06 5.05 -0.93
CA HIS A 136 -17.22 5.10 -1.84
C HIS A 136 -16.92 5.86 -3.13
N TYR A 137 -16.15 6.94 -3.05
CA TYR A 137 -15.72 7.71 -4.23
C TYR A 137 -14.73 6.91 -5.06
N CYS A 138 -13.77 6.27 -4.40
CA CYS A 138 -12.79 5.39 -5.06
C CYS A 138 -13.49 4.19 -5.72
N LYS A 139 -14.53 3.63 -5.09
CA LYS A 139 -15.32 2.55 -5.70
C LYS A 139 -15.96 2.98 -7.02
N VAL A 140 -16.55 4.18 -7.07
CA VAL A 140 -17.14 4.71 -8.32
C VAL A 140 -16.08 4.94 -9.39
N LEU A 141 -14.91 5.47 -9.02
CA LEU A 141 -13.77 5.62 -9.94
C LEU A 141 -13.29 4.27 -10.46
N LEU A 142 -13.11 3.28 -9.58
CA LEU A 142 -12.73 1.93 -9.97
C LEU A 142 -13.75 1.28 -10.91
N ASP A 143 -15.04 1.47 -10.66
CA ASP A 143 -16.12 1.01 -11.56
C ASP A 143 -16.04 1.64 -12.96
N SER A 144 -15.60 2.90 -13.05
CA SER A 144 -15.45 3.58 -14.35
C SER A 144 -14.24 3.06 -15.15
N ILE A 145 -13.19 2.59 -14.45
CA ILE A 145 -11.95 2.10 -15.08
C ILE A 145 -12.02 0.60 -15.38
N PHE A 146 -12.46 -0.20 -14.41
CA PHE A 146 -12.47 -1.67 -14.49
C PHE A 146 -13.81 -2.26 -14.98
N GLY A 147 -14.88 -1.46 -14.92
CA GLY A 147 -16.25 -1.93 -15.12
C GLY A 147 -16.87 -2.48 -13.83
N ARG A 148 -18.17 -2.25 -13.64
CA ARG A 148 -18.90 -2.65 -12.42
C ARG A 148 -18.91 -4.15 -12.19
N ASP A 149 -18.93 -4.95 -13.25
CA ASP A 149 -18.97 -6.42 -13.19
C ASP A 149 -17.61 -7.03 -12.77
N SER A 150 -16.54 -6.22 -12.80
CA SER A 150 -15.22 -6.63 -12.32
C SER A 150 -15.08 -6.55 -10.79
N PHE A 151 -16.03 -5.97 -10.09
CA PHE A 151 -16.02 -5.88 -8.64
C PHE A 151 -16.29 -7.24 -8.01
N LEU A 152 -15.31 -7.80 -7.32
CA LEU A 152 -15.41 -9.13 -6.71
C LEU A 152 -16.04 -9.07 -5.32
N ASN A 153 -15.48 -8.24 -4.42
CA ASN A 153 -15.96 -8.16 -3.05
C ASN A 153 -15.35 -6.96 -2.29
N GLU A 154 -15.94 -6.66 -1.16
CA GLU A 154 -15.47 -5.72 -0.16
C GLU A 154 -14.92 -6.47 1.05
N ILE A 155 -13.73 -6.09 1.51
CA ILE A 155 -13.07 -6.70 2.67
C ILE A 155 -13.05 -5.65 3.78
N ILE A 156 -13.69 -5.95 4.90
CA ILE A 156 -13.70 -5.09 6.08
C ILE A 156 -12.55 -5.49 7.00
N TRP A 157 -11.55 -4.62 7.13
CA TRP A 157 -10.46 -4.80 8.08
C TRP A 157 -10.81 -4.17 9.42
N SER A 158 -11.34 -4.96 10.34
CA SER A 158 -11.76 -4.50 11.67
C SER A 158 -10.61 -4.52 12.69
N TYR A 159 -10.55 -3.48 13.56
CA TYR A 159 -9.56 -3.38 14.63
C TYR A 159 -10.13 -2.85 15.93
N TYR A 160 -9.51 -3.18 17.07
CA TYR A 160 -9.99 -2.86 18.41
C TYR A 160 -9.35 -1.62 19.05
N PHE A 161 -8.25 -1.12 18.52
CA PHE A 161 -7.55 0.05 19.05
C PHE A 161 -8.19 1.36 18.57
N GLY A 162 -7.75 2.46 19.16
CA GLY A 162 -8.16 3.81 18.79
C GLY A 162 -9.07 4.49 19.80
N PHE A 163 -9.20 5.80 19.65
CA PHE A 163 -9.97 6.66 20.53
C PHE A 163 -11.48 6.44 20.40
N ARG A 164 -12.23 6.55 21.51
CA ARG A 164 -13.70 6.55 21.51
C ARG A 164 -14.22 7.97 21.65
N PRO A 165 -14.72 8.60 20.59
CA PRO A 165 -15.37 9.91 20.68
C PRO A 165 -16.67 9.79 21.49
N LYS A 166 -17.05 10.89 22.20
CA LYS A 166 -18.24 10.88 23.07
C LYS A 166 -19.55 11.09 22.30
N ASN A 167 -19.49 11.66 21.11
CA ASN A 167 -20.64 12.19 20.38
C ASN A 167 -20.91 11.52 19.02
N ARG A 168 -20.19 10.44 18.70
CA ARG A 168 -20.37 9.70 17.44
C ARG A 168 -19.91 8.25 17.58
N TRP A 169 -20.34 7.41 16.67
CA TRP A 169 -19.78 6.06 16.50
C TRP A 169 -18.32 6.15 16.04
N THR A 170 -17.51 5.28 16.57
CA THR A 170 -16.09 5.21 16.22
C THR A 170 -15.93 4.37 14.96
N SER A 171 -15.19 4.89 13.96
CA SER A 171 -14.68 4.05 12.88
C SER A 171 -13.63 3.10 13.44
N LYS A 172 -13.85 1.82 13.29
CA LYS A 172 -12.99 0.74 13.80
C LYS A 172 -12.66 -0.26 12.69
N HIS A 173 -12.63 0.22 11.46
CA HIS A 173 -12.32 -0.56 10.28
C HIS A 173 -11.83 0.32 9.15
N ASP A 174 -11.09 -0.30 8.25
CA ASP A 174 -10.75 0.17 6.92
C ASP A 174 -11.26 -0.84 5.88
N TYR A 175 -11.14 -0.51 4.61
CA TYR A 175 -11.63 -1.31 3.49
C TYR A 175 -10.49 -1.83 2.61
#